data_676fb14ffe5a0ee99412c008ef9a5463
#
_entry.id   676fb14ffe5a0ee99412c008ef9a5463
#
_cell.length_a   1.000
_cell.length_b   1.000
_cell.length_c   1.000
_cell.angle_alpha   90.00
_cell.angle_beta   90.00
_cell.angle_gamma   90.00
#
_symmetry.space_group_name_H-M   'P 1'
#
loop_
_entity.id
_entity.type
_entity.pdbx_description
1 polymer ?
#
loop_
_entity_poly.entity_id
_entity_poly.type
_entity_poly.pdbx_seq_one_letter_code
_entity_poly.pdbx_strand_id
1 'polypeptide(L)'
;MSSSKEFAKYSVISRLFVFPVISGICIQLLGVPSAIAAFALLDVPCALWTRSELSKGSSSSSSSSTTTTTTTTSADRAQETMKAARRIGRDRNLKMVLVVNMDLKMGKGKIAAQAAHAACGVLDEPGARDDPVVIAWQKYGCAKVALKGKFEDMKRAAALADEAGLRTYTVCDAGRTQIPAGSETVCAIGPFDVEEIDKITGRNGVMPLKLL
;
A
#
# COMPACT_ATOMS: atom_id res chain seq x y z
N MET A 1 -4.66 0.68 36.09
CA MET A 1 -4.29 -0.31 35.05
C MET A 1 -5.52 -1.05 34.54
N SER A 2 -6.49 -0.35 33.92
CA SER A 2 -7.73 -0.99 33.43
C SER A 2 -8.34 -0.27 32.22
N SER A 3 -7.58 0.44 31.39
CA SER A 3 -8.15 1.21 30.27
C SER A 3 -7.75 0.71 28.86
N SER A 4 -6.84 -0.23 28.72
CA SER A 4 -6.34 -0.67 27.41
C SER A 4 -7.06 -1.89 26.78
N LYS A 5 -7.98 -2.51 27.52
CA LYS A 5 -8.71 -3.71 27.04
C LYS A 5 -10.10 -3.40 26.44
N GLU A 6 -10.64 -2.22 26.64
CA GLU A 6 -11.95 -1.85 26.07
C GLU A 6 -11.88 -1.30 24.65
N PHE A 7 -10.77 -0.68 24.25
CA PHE A 7 -10.63 -0.15 22.87
C PHE A 7 -10.58 -1.22 21.78
N ALA A 8 -10.15 -2.43 22.11
CA ALA A 8 -10.08 -3.54 21.16
C ALA A 8 -11.44 -4.15 20.81
N LYS A 9 -12.45 -4.01 21.69
CA LYS A 9 -13.79 -4.58 21.45
C LYS A 9 -14.65 -3.76 20.49
N TYR A 10 -14.44 -2.45 20.40
CA TYR A 10 -15.24 -1.59 19.50
C TYR A 10 -14.78 -1.61 18.05
N SER A 11 -13.54 -2.00 17.78
CA SER A 11 -13.00 -2.07 16.41
C SER A 11 -13.54 -3.25 15.59
N VAL A 12 -13.94 -4.34 16.23
CA VAL A 12 -14.40 -5.57 15.52
C VAL A 12 -15.91 -5.55 15.26
N ILE A 13 -16.69 -4.87 16.10
CA ILE A 13 -18.15 -4.84 15.96
C ILE A 13 -18.64 -3.89 14.87
N SER A 14 -17.88 -2.83 14.55
CA SER A 14 -18.29 -1.87 13.51
C SER A 14 -18.11 -2.38 12.07
N ARG A 15 -17.37 -3.48 11.86
CA ARG A 15 -17.16 -4.06 10.51
C ARG A 15 -18.17 -5.14 10.12
N LEU A 16 -18.93 -5.69 11.07
CA LEU A 16 -19.82 -6.82 10.80
C LEU A 16 -21.31 -6.45 10.66
N PHE A 17 -21.75 -5.25 11.02
CA PHE A 17 -23.18 -4.94 11.10
C PHE A 17 -23.68 -3.76 10.27
N VAL A 18 -22.84 -3.01 9.56
CA VAL A 18 -23.30 -1.80 8.84
C VAL A 18 -23.57 -2.03 7.34
N PHE A 19 -23.06 -3.10 6.74
CA PHE A 19 -23.20 -3.31 5.29
C PHE A 19 -24.49 -4.01 4.79
N PRO A 20 -25.21 -4.88 5.55
CA PRO A 20 -26.42 -5.50 4.99
C PRO A 20 -27.71 -4.69 5.15
N VAL A 21 -27.75 -3.69 6.06
CA VAL A 21 -29.01 -2.98 6.36
C VAL A 21 -29.31 -1.84 5.37
N ILE A 22 -28.28 -1.22 4.77
CA ILE A 22 -28.49 -0.10 3.83
C ILE A 22 -28.91 -0.60 2.44
N SER A 23 -28.53 -1.82 2.07
CA SER A 23 -28.89 -2.41 0.77
C SER A 23 -30.37 -2.83 0.68
N GLY A 24 -30.99 -3.21 1.80
CA GLY A 24 -32.39 -3.66 1.84
C GLY A 24 -33.45 -2.55 1.83
N ILE A 25 -33.13 -1.41 2.44
CA ILE A 25 -34.11 -0.32 2.60
C ILE A 25 -34.23 0.55 1.34
N CYS A 26 -33.17 0.66 0.55
CA CYS A 26 -33.19 1.47 -0.68
C CYS A 26 -33.99 0.84 -1.82
N ILE A 27 -34.15 -0.50 -1.83
CA ILE A 27 -34.88 -1.22 -2.90
C ILE A 27 -36.39 -1.13 -2.72
N GLN A 28 -36.90 -0.97 -1.51
CA GLN A 28 -38.34 -0.87 -1.26
C GLN A 28 -38.96 0.51 -1.50
N LEU A 29 -38.15 1.57 -1.54
CA LEU A 29 -38.62 2.94 -1.73
C LEU A 29 -38.71 3.41 -3.18
N LEU A 30 -38.19 2.64 -4.16
CA LEU A 30 -38.12 3.04 -5.58
C LEU A 30 -39.10 2.33 -6.50
N GLY A 31 -40.01 1.49 -6.01
CA GLY A 31 -41.13 0.93 -6.77
C GLY A 31 -40.78 0.25 -8.11
N VAL A 32 -39.60 -0.36 -8.22
CA VAL A 32 -39.15 -1.01 -9.46
C VAL A 32 -39.69 -2.45 -9.52
N PRO A 33 -40.40 -2.85 -10.59
CA PRO A 33 -40.97 -4.19 -10.70
C PRO A 33 -39.89 -5.27 -10.78
N SER A 34 -40.15 -6.38 -10.12
CA SER A 34 -39.23 -7.53 -9.85
C SER A 34 -38.53 -8.16 -11.08
N ALA A 35 -38.89 -7.77 -12.31
CA ALA A 35 -38.32 -8.32 -13.53
C ALA A 35 -36.94 -7.74 -13.92
N ILE A 36 -36.52 -6.62 -13.32
CA ILE A 36 -35.23 -5.97 -13.64
C ILE A 36 -34.14 -6.33 -12.62
N ALA A 37 -34.48 -6.97 -11.50
CA ALA A 37 -33.53 -7.33 -10.45
C ALA A 37 -32.61 -8.52 -10.83
N ALA A 38 -32.85 -9.22 -11.95
CA ALA A 38 -32.10 -10.41 -12.34
C ALA A 38 -30.77 -10.11 -13.10
N PHE A 39 -30.51 -8.84 -13.49
CA PHE A 39 -29.31 -8.49 -14.26
C PHE A 39 -28.19 -7.78 -13.48
N ALA A 40 -28.40 -7.51 -12.20
CA ALA A 40 -27.44 -6.77 -11.37
C ALA A 40 -26.49 -7.68 -10.55
N LEU A 41 -26.50 -9.00 -10.77
CA LEU A 41 -25.63 -9.96 -10.02
C LEU A 41 -24.54 -10.60 -10.90
N LEU A 42 -23.99 -9.85 -11.85
CA LEU A 42 -22.71 -10.21 -12.48
C LEU A 42 -21.63 -9.27 -11.93
N ASP A 43 -21.40 -9.35 -10.62
CA ASP A 43 -20.12 -8.97 -10.05
C ASP A 43 -19.08 -9.96 -10.55
N VAL A 44 -18.32 -9.56 -11.56
CA VAL A 44 -17.11 -10.26 -11.98
C VAL A 44 -16.07 -10.06 -10.89
N PRO A 45 -15.70 -11.09 -10.10
CA PRO A 45 -14.60 -10.95 -9.18
C PRO A 45 -13.30 -10.88 -9.99
N CYS A 46 -12.73 -9.69 -10.06
CA CYS A 46 -11.37 -9.48 -10.55
C CYS A 46 -10.38 -9.98 -9.49
N ALA A 47 -10.23 -11.28 -9.34
CA ALA A 47 -9.13 -11.92 -8.63
C ALA A 47 -9.25 -13.44 -8.68
N LEU A 48 -8.89 -14.07 -9.78
CA LEU A 48 -8.49 -15.49 -9.80
C LEU A 48 -7.65 -15.74 -11.04
N TRP A 49 -6.44 -15.21 -11.02
CA TRP A 49 -5.38 -15.77 -11.83
C TRP A 49 -4.60 -16.77 -10.99
N THR A 50 -5.18 -17.93 -10.76
CA THR A 50 -4.47 -19.06 -10.17
C THR A 50 -3.59 -19.70 -11.23
N ARG A 51 -2.31 -19.57 -11.04
CA ARG A 51 -1.26 -20.31 -11.74
C ARG A 51 -1.44 -21.80 -11.41
N SER A 52 -1.93 -22.56 -12.38
CA SER A 52 -1.98 -24.02 -12.28
C SER A 52 -0.56 -24.58 -12.47
N GLU A 53 0.03 -25.10 -11.40
CA GLU A 53 1.22 -25.92 -11.46
C GLU A 53 0.86 -27.34 -11.88
N LEU A 54 1.27 -27.73 -13.09
CA LEU A 54 1.30 -29.14 -13.49
C LEU A 54 2.50 -29.82 -12.80
N SER A 55 2.27 -30.59 -11.76
CA SER A 55 3.24 -31.56 -11.29
C SER A 55 3.06 -32.88 -12.04
N LYS A 56 4.00 -33.23 -12.92
CA LYS A 56 4.20 -34.59 -13.38
C LYS A 56 5.25 -35.24 -12.52
N GLY A 57 4.85 -36.30 -11.83
CA GLY A 57 5.74 -37.13 -11.06
C GLY A 57 6.72 -37.93 -11.94
N SER A 58 7.91 -38.13 -11.44
CA SER A 58 8.73 -39.31 -11.74
C SER A 58 9.50 -39.71 -10.49
N SER A 59 9.28 -40.92 -10.09
CA SER A 59 9.96 -41.63 -9.02
C SER A 59 11.38 -42.06 -9.44
N SER A 60 12.39 -41.77 -8.62
CA SER A 60 13.59 -42.68 -8.49
C SER A 60 14.38 -42.35 -7.23
N SER A 61 14.43 -43.36 -6.37
CA SER A 61 15.50 -43.87 -5.47
C SER A 61 16.53 -42.92 -4.83
N SER A 62 16.43 -42.84 -3.51
CA SER A 62 17.45 -43.02 -2.46
C SER A 62 18.87 -42.50 -2.71
N SER A 63 19.26 -41.45 -2.00
CA SER A 63 20.49 -41.36 -1.27
C SER A 63 20.33 -40.43 -0.07
N SER A 64 20.60 -40.94 1.12
CA SER A 64 20.53 -40.25 2.41
C SER A 64 21.65 -39.21 2.52
N SER A 65 21.33 -37.96 2.39
CA SER A 65 22.11 -36.85 2.91
C SER A 65 21.26 -36.16 3.98
N THR A 66 21.71 -36.26 5.23
CA THR A 66 21.11 -35.59 6.38
C THR A 66 21.28 -34.07 6.21
N THR A 67 20.36 -33.46 5.48
CA THR A 67 20.24 -31.99 5.46
C THR A 67 19.47 -31.59 6.71
N THR A 68 20.18 -31.07 7.70
CA THR A 68 19.59 -30.47 8.89
C THR A 68 18.79 -29.24 8.44
N THR A 69 17.54 -29.43 8.12
CA THR A 69 16.58 -28.33 7.84
C THR A 69 16.31 -27.65 9.18
N THR A 70 17.07 -26.59 9.48
CA THR A 70 16.83 -25.74 10.64
C THR A 70 15.47 -25.06 10.42
N THR A 71 14.44 -25.57 11.07
CA THR A 71 13.09 -24.96 11.06
C THR A 71 13.17 -23.64 11.81
N THR A 72 13.46 -22.55 11.09
CA THR A 72 13.48 -21.20 11.65
C THR A 72 12.08 -20.85 12.15
N THR A 73 11.93 -20.61 13.45
CA THR A 73 10.63 -20.23 14.04
C THR A 73 10.21 -18.84 13.59
N SER A 74 8.91 -18.52 13.70
CA SER A 74 8.39 -17.17 13.40
C SER A 74 9.07 -16.10 14.27
N ALA A 75 9.40 -16.45 15.51
CA ALA A 75 10.11 -15.57 16.44
C ALA A 75 11.55 -15.28 15.98
N ASP A 76 12.28 -16.30 15.51
CA ASP A 76 13.65 -16.13 15.01
C ASP A 76 13.68 -15.23 13.77
N ARG A 77 12.71 -15.39 12.87
CA ARG A 77 12.56 -14.54 11.68
C ARG A 77 12.30 -13.07 12.07
N ALA A 78 11.38 -12.83 13.02
CA ALA A 78 11.10 -11.49 13.51
C ALA A 78 12.32 -10.83 14.16
N GLN A 79 13.12 -11.59 14.92
CA GLN A 79 14.36 -11.08 15.52
C GLN A 79 15.40 -10.72 14.46
N GLU A 80 15.56 -11.54 13.43
CA GLU A 80 16.50 -11.27 12.33
C GLU A 80 16.06 -10.03 11.52
N THR A 81 14.77 -9.89 11.22
CA THR A 81 14.22 -8.70 10.58
C THR A 81 14.49 -7.43 11.39
N MET A 82 14.30 -7.48 12.71
CA MET A 82 14.58 -6.36 13.59
C MET A 82 16.06 -6.00 13.68
N LYS A 83 16.94 -6.99 13.63
CA LYS A 83 18.39 -6.79 13.61
C LYS A 83 18.83 -6.15 12.28
N ALA A 84 18.30 -6.61 11.16
CA ALA A 84 18.51 -6.01 9.85
C ALA A 84 18.03 -4.55 9.82
N ALA A 85 16.82 -4.25 10.32
CA ALA A 85 16.30 -2.91 10.40
C ALA A 85 17.16 -1.96 11.23
N ARG A 86 17.72 -2.42 12.36
CA ARG A 86 18.65 -1.62 13.18
C ARG A 86 19.94 -1.28 12.43
N ARG A 87 20.47 -2.21 11.63
CA ARG A 87 21.66 -1.97 10.82
C ARG A 87 21.35 -0.95 9.72
N ILE A 88 20.30 -1.18 8.96
CA ILE A 88 19.86 -0.26 7.90
C ILE A 88 19.67 1.15 8.44
N GLY A 89 18.94 1.33 9.55
CA GLY A 89 18.64 2.64 10.10
C GLY A 89 19.85 3.41 10.67
N ARG A 90 20.99 2.71 10.94
CA ARG A 90 22.25 3.37 11.34
C ARG A 90 23.11 3.74 10.14
N ASP A 91 23.08 2.91 9.10
CA ASP A 91 24.04 2.98 8.00
C ASP A 91 23.48 3.73 6.79
N ARG A 92 22.15 3.93 6.71
CA ARG A 92 21.46 4.46 5.54
C ARG A 92 20.49 5.59 5.90
N ASN A 93 20.44 6.62 5.08
CA ASN A 93 19.42 7.66 5.14
C ASN A 93 18.20 7.23 4.31
N LEU A 94 17.06 7.12 4.97
CA LEU A 94 15.83 6.66 4.34
C LEU A 94 14.81 7.80 4.23
N LYS A 95 14.11 7.88 3.11
CA LYS A 95 13.00 8.79 2.92
C LYS A 95 11.85 8.15 2.12
N MET A 96 10.69 8.76 2.22
CA MET A 96 9.55 8.55 1.34
C MET A 96 9.29 9.84 0.56
N VAL A 97 8.98 9.73 -0.71
CA VAL A 97 8.56 10.86 -1.54
C VAL A 97 7.07 10.77 -1.79
N LEU A 98 6.39 11.91 -1.74
CA LEU A 98 4.96 12.06 -2.00
C LEU A 98 4.80 13.01 -3.20
N VAL A 99 4.53 12.47 -4.38
CA VAL A 99 4.30 13.27 -5.59
C VAL A 99 2.83 13.66 -5.66
N VAL A 100 2.57 14.97 -5.56
CA VAL A 100 1.21 15.53 -5.52
C VAL A 100 0.79 15.96 -6.91
N ASN A 101 -0.37 15.50 -7.36
CA ASN A 101 -0.98 15.89 -8.63
C ASN A 101 -1.53 17.34 -8.53
N MET A 102 -0.80 18.29 -9.11
CA MET A 102 -1.15 19.71 -9.06
C MET A 102 -2.23 20.09 -10.07
N ASP A 103 -2.52 19.27 -11.08
CA ASP A 103 -3.56 19.55 -12.09
C ASP A 103 -4.96 19.57 -11.46
N LEU A 104 -5.14 18.86 -10.35
CA LEU A 104 -6.39 18.80 -9.60
C LEU A 104 -6.68 20.08 -8.78
N LYS A 105 -5.73 21.01 -8.65
CA LYS A 105 -5.85 22.27 -7.91
C LYS A 105 -6.45 22.10 -6.51
N MET A 106 -6.07 21.04 -5.82
CA MET A 106 -6.54 20.72 -4.47
C MET A 106 -6.16 21.80 -3.46
N GLY A 107 -7.06 22.12 -2.52
CA GLY A 107 -6.74 22.98 -1.39
C GLY A 107 -5.72 22.32 -0.43
N LYS A 108 -4.99 23.14 0.34
CA LYS A 108 -3.92 22.69 1.25
C LYS A 108 -4.35 21.56 2.19
N GLY A 109 -5.56 21.67 2.77
CA GLY A 109 -6.11 20.62 3.66
C GLY A 109 -6.35 19.29 2.93
N LYS A 110 -6.86 19.36 1.68
CA LYS A 110 -7.05 18.16 0.84
C LYS A 110 -5.71 17.52 0.50
N ILE A 111 -4.72 18.30 0.10
CA ILE A 111 -3.36 17.81 -0.17
C ILE A 111 -2.79 17.09 1.06
N ALA A 112 -2.90 17.70 2.24
CA ALA A 112 -2.41 17.10 3.48
C ALA A 112 -3.09 15.75 3.78
N ALA A 113 -4.42 15.68 3.63
CA ALA A 113 -5.18 14.44 3.83
C ALA A 113 -4.78 13.35 2.81
N GLN A 114 -4.65 13.70 1.53
CA GLN A 114 -4.26 12.75 0.49
C GLN A 114 -2.80 12.27 0.65
N ALA A 115 -1.90 13.17 1.07
CA ALA A 115 -0.52 12.81 1.40
C ALA A 115 -0.45 11.81 2.58
N ALA A 116 -1.28 12.03 3.61
CA ALA A 116 -1.39 11.10 4.73
C ALA A 116 -1.95 9.73 4.28
N HIS A 117 -2.99 9.71 3.43
CA HIS A 117 -3.52 8.47 2.85
C HIS A 117 -2.46 7.72 2.05
N ALA A 118 -1.68 8.41 1.21
CA ALA A 118 -0.60 7.80 0.44
C ALA A 118 0.47 7.17 1.34
N ALA A 119 0.91 7.89 2.37
CA ALA A 119 1.90 7.40 3.31
C ALA A 119 1.41 6.18 4.11
N CYS A 120 0.15 6.16 4.51
CA CYS A 120 -0.45 4.99 5.18
C CYS A 120 -0.63 3.82 4.22
N GLY A 121 -1.06 4.08 2.97
CA GLY A 121 -1.29 3.05 1.97
C GLY A 121 -0.06 2.22 1.67
N VAL A 122 1.12 2.84 1.56
CA VAL A 122 2.40 2.09 1.41
C VAL A 122 2.64 1.12 2.57
N LEU A 123 2.28 1.50 3.80
CA LEU A 123 2.48 0.66 4.99
C LEU A 123 1.49 -0.50 5.07
N ASP A 124 0.38 -0.39 4.37
CA ASP A 124 -0.65 -1.43 4.30
C ASP A 124 -0.44 -2.41 3.12
N GLU A 125 0.53 -2.11 2.24
CA GLU A 125 0.93 -3.03 1.17
C GLU A 125 1.44 -4.37 1.73
N PRO A 126 1.18 -5.49 1.02
CA PRO A 126 1.63 -6.81 1.44
C PRO A 126 3.13 -6.85 1.72
N GLY A 127 3.52 -7.39 2.88
CA GLY A 127 4.91 -7.52 3.32
C GLY A 127 5.59 -6.20 3.74
N ALA A 128 4.92 -5.05 3.68
CA ALA A 128 5.51 -3.78 4.09
C ALA A 128 5.86 -3.76 5.58
N ARG A 129 5.01 -4.33 6.42
CA ARG A 129 5.18 -4.34 7.88
C ARG A 129 6.34 -5.23 8.34
N ASP A 130 6.74 -6.21 7.53
CA ASP A 130 7.84 -7.14 7.80
C ASP A 130 9.12 -6.75 7.04
N ASP A 131 9.09 -5.69 6.25
CA ASP A 131 10.23 -5.19 5.49
C ASP A 131 11.18 -4.43 6.42
N PRO A 132 12.46 -4.87 6.55
CA PRO A 132 13.42 -4.21 7.42
C PRO A 132 13.71 -2.75 7.04
N VAL A 133 13.55 -2.37 5.76
CA VAL A 133 13.70 -0.97 5.31
C VAL A 133 12.55 -0.11 5.84
N VAL A 134 11.31 -0.60 5.74
CA VAL A 134 10.12 0.10 6.26
C VAL A 134 10.21 0.25 7.78
N ILE A 135 10.59 -0.82 8.49
CA ILE A 135 10.77 -0.81 9.96
C ILE A 135 11.86 0.19 10.36
N ALA A 136 13.00 0.19 9.64
CA ALA A 136 14.08 1.12 9.87
C ALA A 136 13.61 2.56 9.68
N TRP A 137 12.98 2.87 8.56
CA TRP A 137 12.46 4.19 8.27
C TRP A 137 11.48 4.68 9.36
N GLN A 138 10.56 3.84 9.80
CA GLN A 138 9.61 4.19 10.88
C GLN A 138 10.31 4.51 12.21
N LYS A 139 11.41 3.82 12.53
CA LYS A 139 12.16 4.02 13.78
C LYS A 139 13.14 5.18 13.74
N TYR A 140 13.69 5.50 12.58
CA TYR A 140 14.81 6.44 12.45
C TYR A 140 14.42 7.70 11.66
N GLY A 141 13.34 8.33 12.07
CA GLY A 141 12.97 9.67 11.64
C GLY A 141 11.78 9.77 10.69
N CYS A 142 11.40 8.70 10.03
CA CYS A 142 10.16 8.63 9.22
C CYS A 142 10.06 9.78 8.19
N ALA A 143 11.21 10.14 7.57
CA ALA A 143 11.33 11.31 6.70
C ALA A 143 10.42 11.20 5.47
N LYS A 144 9.71 12.29 5.18
CA LYS A 144 8.83 12.43 4.02
C LYS A 144 9.10 13.73 3.31
N VAL A 145 9.10 13.70 1.98
CA VAL A 145 9.29 14.87 1.12
C VAL A 145 8.13 14.96 0.16
N ALA A 146 7.38 16.07 0.20
CA ALA A 146 6.29 16.32 -0.73
C ALA A 146 6.82 17.10 -1.96
N LEU A 147 6.56 16.55 -3.13
CA LEU A 147 6.93 17.12 -4.41
C LEU A 147 5.69 17.48 -5.22
N LYS A 148 5.75 18.52 -6.01
CA LYS A 148 4.71 18.89 -6.96
C LYS A 148 5.02 18.34 -8.35
N GLY A 149 4.02 17.71 -8.97
CA GLY A 149 4.08 17.22 -10.34
C GLY A 149 2.74 17.40 -11.02
N LYS A 150 2.70 17.31 -12.33
CA LYS A 150 1.48 17.11 -13.10
C LYS A 150 1.05 15.65 -12.99
N PHE A 151 -0.13 15.33 -13.48
CA PHE A 151 -0.61 13.95 -13.51
C PHE A 151 0.37 13.00 -14.21
N GLU A 152 0.87 13.40 -15.38
CA GLU A 152 1.83 12.60 -16.15
C GLU A 152 3.17 12.44 -15.43
N ASP A 153 3.64 13.49 -14.73
CA ASP A 153 4.85 13.41 -13.92
C ASP A 153 4.70 12.40 -12.78
N MET A 154 3.54 12.41 -12.12
CA MET A 154 3.24 11.46 -11.04
C MET A 154 3.21 10.01 -11.56
N LYS A 155 2.55 9.76 -12.70
CA LYS A 155 2.48 8.43 -13.33
C LYS A 155 3.87 7.94 -13.75
N ARG A 156 4.65 8.82 -14.37
CA ARG A 156 6.01 8.49 -14.80
C ARG A 156 6.92 8.20 -13.60
N ALA A 157 6.81 8.99 -12.53
CA ALA A 157 7.59 8.74 -11.31
C ALA A 157 7.26 7.39 -10.68
N ALA A 158 5.96 7.03 -10.64
CA ALA A 158 5.52 5.73 -10.16
C ALA A 158 6.10 4.60 -11.02
N ALA A 159 6.01 4.68 -12.34
CA ALA A 159 6.54 3.66 -13.25
C ALA A 159 8.05 3.46 -13.08
N LEU A 160 8.83 4.56 -13.02
CA LEU A 160 10.28 4.49 -12.78
C LEU A 160 10.63 3.87 -11.41
N ALA A 161 9.82 4.15 -10.40
CA ALA A 161 9.99 3.57 -9.07
C ALA A 161 9.69 2.07 -9.07
N ASP A 162 8.62 1.64 -9.74
CA ASP A 162 8.26 0.23 -9.88
C ASP A 162 9.35 -0.54 -10.66
N GLU A 163 9.89 0.03 -11.74
CA GLU A 163 11.02 -0.54 -12.50
C GLU A 163 12.28 -0.68 -11.63
N ALA A 164 12.50 0.26 -10.71
CA ALA A 164 13.60 0.20 -9.75
C ALA A 164 13.32 -0.73 -8.55
N GLY A 165 12.16 -1.38 -8.49
CA GLY A 165 11.77 -2.26 -7.40
C GLY A 165 11.43 -1.53 -6.10
N LEU A 166 11.13 -0.24 -6.17
CA LEU A 166 10.69 0.55 -5.02
C LEU A 166 9.19 0.36 -4.80
N ARG A 167 8.76 0.40 -3.53
CA ARG A 167 7.33 0.41 -3.21
C ARG A 167 6.68 1.67 -3.70
N THR A 168 5.48 1.56 -4.28
CA THR A 168 4.66 2.70 -4.67
C THR A 168 3.23 2.51 -4.20
N TYR A 169 2.53 3.61 -3.93
CA TYR A 169 1.10 3.59 -3.64
C TYR A 169 0.44 4.87 -4.13
N THR A 170 -0.55 4.74 -5.00
CA THR A 170 -1.30 5.88 -5.54
C THR A 170 -2.69 5.95 -4.93
N VAL A 171 -3.04 7.13 -4.39
CA VAL A 171 -4.34 7.37 -3.78
C VAL A 171 -5.35 7.79 -4.84
N CYS A 172 -6.45 7.03 -4.94
CA CYS A 172 -7.64 7.39 -5.69
C CYS A 172 -8.69 8.03 -4.76
N ASP A 173 -9.12 9.24 -5.07
CA ASP A 173 -10.12 9.95 -4.26
C ASP A 173 -11.53 9.37 -4.45
N ALA A 174 -12.28 9.28 -3.36
CA ALA A 174 -13.65 8.78 -3.38
C ALA A 174 -14.69 9.81 -3.91
N GLY A 175 -14.26 11.01 -4.26
CA GLY A 175 -15.13 12.05 -4.84
C GLY A 175 -16.07 12.75 -3.85
N ARG A 176 -15.77 12.68 -2.55
CA ARG A 176 -16.67 13.23 -1.52
C ARG A 176 -16.54 14.73 -1.29
N THR A 177 -15.53 15.39 -1.86
CA THR A 177 -15.21 16.78 -1.52
C THR A 177 -14.98 17.68 -2.75
N GLN A 178 -13.71 17.86 -3.16
CA GLN A 178 -13.32 18.92 -4.11
C GLN A 178 -13.10 18.41 -5.54
N ILE A 179 -12.89 17.12 -5.73
CA ILE A 179 -12.48 16.52 -7.00
C ILE A 179 -13.33 15.29 -7.33
N PRO A 180 -13.42 14.90 -8.62
CA PRO A 180 -14.22 13.74 -9.03
C PRO A 180 -13.73 12.43 -8.39
N ALA A 181 -14.66 11.48 -8.20
CA ALA A 181 -14.33 10.13 -7.76
C ALA A 181 -13.36 9.46 -8.75
N GLY A 182 -12.42 8.69 -8.21
CA GLY A 182 -11.41 7.99 -9.00
C GLY A 182 -10.21 8.85 -9.43
N SER A 183 -10.21 10.16 -9.08
CA SER A 183 -9.04 11.01 -9.36
C SER A 183 -7.82 10.55 -8.59
N GLU A 184 -6.72 10.29 -9.28
CA GLU A 184 -5.43 9.98 -8.65
C GLU A 184 -4.77 11.27 -8.14
N THR A 185 -4.54 11.34 -6.83
CA THR A 185 -4.22 12.58 -6.12
C THR A 185 -2.78 12.71 -5.69
N VAL A 186 -2.24 11.67 -5.06
CA VAL A 186 -0.86 11.61 -4.54
C VAL A 186 -0.33 10.21 -4.76
N CYS A 187 0.90 10.12 -5.26
CA CYS A 187 1.66 8.88 -5.31
C CYS A 187 2.78 8.93 -4.26
N ALA A 188 2.82 7.93 -3.38
CA ALA A 188 3.95 7.71 -2.48
C ALA A 188 4.96 6.77 -3.14
N ILE A 189 6.25 7.06 -2.98
CA ILE A 189 7.38 6.28 -3.45
C ILE A 189 8.31 6.01 -2.28
N GLY A 190 8.67 4.76 -2.05
CA GLY A 190 9.46 4.32 -0.91
C GLY A 190 8.60 3.87 0.28
N PRO A 191 9.14 3.82 1.53
CA PRO A 191 10.46 4.36 1.93
C PRO A 191 11.64 3.55 1.38
N PHE A 192 12.69 4.25 1.04
CA PHE A 192 13.94 3.66 0.57
C PHE A 192 15.12 4.62 0.76
N ASP A 193 16.32 4.22 0.31
CA ASP A 193 17.51 5.04 0.34
C ASP A 193 17.31 6.38 -0.35
N VAL A 194 17.77 7.44 0.27
CA VAL A 194 17.72 8.80 -0.29
C VAL A 194 18.35 8.84 -1.66
N GLU A 195 19.52 8.21 -1.84
CA GLU A 195 20.26 8.23 -3.10
C GLU A 195 19.50 7.54 -4.24
N GLU A 196 18.87 6.39 -3.96
CA GLU A 196 18.10 5.65 -4.96
C GLU A 196 16.82 6.40 -5.38
N ILE A 197 16.10 6.97 -4.42
CA ILE A 197 14.92 7.80 -4.71
C ILE A 197 15.33 9.07 -5.47
N ASP A 198 16.48 9.67 -5.15
CA ASP A 198 16.97 10.89 -5.83
C ASP A 198 17.43 10.64 -7.27
N LYS A 199 17.77 9.42 -7.64
CA LYS A 199 17.98 9.06 -9.05
C LYS A 199 16.72 9.24 -9.89
N ILE A 200 15.56 9.11 -9.28
CA ILE A 200 14.26 9.28 -9.96
C ILE A 200 13.80 10.73 -9.88
N THR A 201 13.54 11.23 -8.66
CA THR A 201 12.83 12.51 -8.45
C THR A 201 13.71 13.63 -7.91
N GLY A 202 14.97 13.37 -7.62
CA GLY A 202 15.92 14.35 -7.13
C GLY A 202 16.33 15.39 -8.16
N ARG A 203 17.06 16.42 -7.72
CA ARG A 203 17.51 17.52 -8.59
C ARG A 203 18.30 17.07 -9.83
N ASN A 204 19.10 16.03 -9.68
CA ASN A 204 19.92 15.43 -10.73
C ASN A 204 19.35 14.08 -11.21
N GLY A 205 18.12 13.74 -10.83
CA GLY A 205 17.45 12.51 -11.22
C GLY A 205 16.90 12.55 -12.64
N VAL A 206 16.36 11.41 -13.08
CA VAL A 206 15.74 11.26 -14.41
C VAL A 206 14.56 12.21 -14.58
N MET A 207 13.87 12.53 -13.48
CA MET A 207 12.70 13.41 -13.48
C MET A 207 12.74 14.36 -12.28
N PRO A 208 13.48 15.48 -12.37
CA PRO A 208 13.63 16.42 -11.27
C PRO A 208 12.31 17.11 -10.94
N LEU A 209 11.77 16.85 -9.76
CA LEU A 209 10.56 17.48 -9.27
C LEU A 209 10.89 18.54 -8.21
N LYS A 210 10.05 19.59 -8.15
CA LYS A 210 10.22 20.68 -7.16
C LYS A 210 9.45 20.36 -5.88
N LEU A 211 9.92 20.89 -4.77
CA LEU A 211 9.21 20.86 -3.49
C LEU A 211 7.83 21.52 -3.62
N LEU A 212 6.87 20.93 -2.91
CA LEU A 212 5.50 21.43 -2.84
C LEU A 212 5.42 22.80 -2.17
#